data_1dd570b7c167d2559d7b02f5adcd65b6
#
_entry.id   1dd570b7c167d2559d7b02f5adcd65b6
#
_cell.length_a   1.000
_cell.length_b   1.000
_cell.length_c   1.000
_cell.angle_alpha   90.00
_cell.angle_beta   90.00
_cell.angle_gamma   90.00
#
_symmetry.space_group_name_H-M   'P 1'
#
loop_
_entity.id
_entity.type
_entity.pdbx_description
1 polymer ?
#
loop_
_entity_poly.entity_id
_entity_poly.type
_entity_poly.pdbx_seq_one_letter_code
_entity_poly.pdbx_strand_id
1 'polypeptide(L)'
;MIFVRDESDTGQAIQTSTGSYNHVAICLDGMIYHASGQAGVVCQEPADFFESNHFYDLYVYPEMDIQSVKEKACKHLGAPYNASFYPDGHGFYCSQYMAEILPIFETIPMKFGNGDQEIRDFWREYYRELGLPVPLNKAGTNPSQLVASPLLECKERNLHDSDF
;
A
#
# COMPACT_ATOMS: atom_id res chain seq x y z
N MET A 1 -0.84 -11.80 -1.58
CA MET A 1 -0.93 -10.34 -1.30
C MET A 1 -2.38 -9.98 -1.04
N ILE A 2 -2.62 -9.01 -0.19
CA ILE A 2 -3.94 -8.55 0.25
C ILE A 2 -4.07 -7.10 -0.15
N PHE A 3 -5.00 -6.78 -1.05
CA PHE A 3 -5.29 -5.42 -1.47
C PHE A 3 -6.56 -4.94 -0.78
N VAL A 4 -6.50 -3.77 -0.16
CA VAL A 4 -7.53 -3.25 0.74
C VAL A 4 -8.21 -2.02 0.16
N ARG A 5 -9.52 -1.94 0.39
CA ARG A 5 -10.36 -0.75 0.18
C ARG A 5 -11.00 -0.39 1.50
N ASP A 6 -10.63 0.74 2.06
CA ASP A 6 -11.26 1.32 3.24
C ASP A 6 -11.91 2.68 2.90
N GLU A 7 -12.75 3.17 3.79
CA GLU A 7 -13.53 4.40 3.60
C GLU A 7 -12.95 5.60 4.38
N SER A 8 -11.71 5.51 4.89
CA SER A 8 -11.05 6.65 5.53
C SER A 8 -10.84 7.82 4.56
N ASP A 9 -10.77 9.05 5.06
CA ASP A 9 -10.56 10.24 4.23
C ASP A 9 -9.28 10.14 3.39
N THR A 10 -8.18 9.69 4.01
CA THR A 10 -6.91 9.46 3.29
C THR A 10 -7.04 8.31 2.30
N GLY A 11 -7.71 7.21 2.68
CA GLY A 11 -7.98 6.09 1.79
C GLY A 11 -8.77 6.51 0.55
N GLN A 12 -9.82 7.28 0.73
CA GLN A 12 -10.62 7.82 -0.39
C GLN A 12 -9.81 8.79 -1.26
N ALA A 13 -8.93 9.60 -0.68
CA ALA A 13 -8.06 10.49 -1.43
C ALA A 13 -7.06 9.70 -2.30
N ILE A 14 -6.46 8.63 -1.76
CA ILE A 14 -5.60 7.72 -2.50
C ILE A 14 -6.37 7.07 -3.65
N GLN A 15 -7.52 6.45 -3.35
CA GLN A 15 -8.36 5.79 -4.37
C GLN A 15 -8.74 6.74 -5.50
N THR A 16 -9.18 7.94 -5.20
CA THR A 16 -9.58 8.92 -6.22
C THR A 16 -8.41 9.33 -7.12
N SER A 17 -7.19 9.33 -6.60
CA SER A 17 -5.99 9.75 -7.34
C SER A 17 -5.30 8.61 -8.09
N THR A 18 -5.46 7.35 -7.65
CA THR A 18 -4.64 6.23 -8.12
C THR A 18 -5.43 5.00 -8.58
N GLY A 19 -6.69 4.84 -8.16
CA GLY A 19 -7.55 3.71 -8.50
C GLY A 19 -8.17 3.04 -7.28
N SER A 20 -8.65 1.82 -7.41
CA SER A 20 -9.59 1.20 -6.47
C SER A 20 -9.04 0.87 -5.09
N TYR A 21 -7.73 0.77 -4.92
CA TYR A 21 -7.13 0.30 -3.65
C TYR A 21 -6.35 1.41 -2.96
N ASN A 22 -6.39 1.42 -1.63
CA ASN A 22 -5.70 2.40 -0.80
C ASN A 22 -4.66 1.79 0.15
N HIS A 23 -4.67 0.46 0.32
CA HIS A 23 -3.68 -0.23 1.12
C HIS A 23 -3.30 -1.58 0.52
N VAL A 24 -2.13 -2.08 0.88
CA VAL A 24 -1.63 -3.39 0.46
C VAL A 24 -0.78 -4.02 1.57
N ALA A 25 -0.96 -5.33 1.74
CA ALA A 25 -0.21 -6.17 2.67
C ALA A 25 0.19 -7.48 1.99
N ILE A 26 1.05 -8.26 2.64
CA ILE A 26 1.41 -9.61 2.22
C ILE A 26 1.29 -10.59 3.38
N CYS A 27 0.69 -11.76 3.10
CA CYS A 27 0.66 -12.87 4.04
C CYS A 27 1.81 -13.83 3.70
N LEU A 28 2.68 -14.09 4.67
CA LEU A 28 3.82 -14.99 4.58
C LEU A 28 3.80 -15.93 5.80
N ASP A 29 3.69 -17.23 5.58
CA ASP A 29 3.60 -18.26 6.64
C ASP A 29 2.51 -17.97 7.70
N GLY A 30 1.35 -17.51 7.25
CA GLY A 30 0.22 -17.21 8.13
C GLY A 30 0.27 -15.87 8.88
N MET A 31 1.35 -15.10 8.75
CA MET A 31 1.50 -13.77 9.34
C MET A 31 1.37 -12.68 8.28
N ILE A 32 0.82 -11.53 8.64
CA ILE A 32 0.61 -10.41 7.73
C ILE A 32 1.65 -9.32 7.97
N TYR A 33 2.36 -8.96 6.91
CA TYR A 33 3.39 -7.92 6.90
C TYR A 33 2.89 -6.72 6.09
N HIS A 34 2.94 -5.53 6.67
CA HIS A 34 2.58 -4.29 5.97
C HIS A 34 3.20 -3.05 6.63
N ALA A 35 3.18 -1.93 5.93
CA ALA A 35 3.48 -0.63 6.51
C ALA A 35 2.16 0.03 6.92
N SER A 36 1.89 0.05 8.23
CA SER A 36 0.73 0.69 8.85
C SER A 36 0.96 2.18 9.04
N GLY A 37 -0.03 3.01 8.72
CA GLY A 37 0.04 4.45 8.95
C GLY A 37 0.23 4.86 10.40
N GLN A 38 -0.14 3.99 11.34
CA GLN A 38 -0.03 4.24 12.78
C GLN A 38 1.24 3.65 13.40
N ALA A 39 1.64 2.45 12.97
CA ALA A 39 2.67 1.67 13.64
C ALA A 39 3.96 1.47 12.82
N GLY A 40 3.98 1.96 11.57
CA GLY A 40 5.09 1.69 10.64
C GLY A 40 5.05 0.27 10.11
N VAL A 41 6.21 -0.29 9.80
CA VAL A 41 6.33 -1.67 9.28
C VAL A 41 6.13 -2.66 10.41
N VAL A 42 5.08 -3.46 10.30
CA VAL A 42 4.66 -4.44 11.32
C VAL A 42 4.42 -5.82 10.73
N CYS A 43 4.47 -6.81 11.64
CA CYS A 43 4.02 -8.18 11.42
C CYS A 43 2.88 -8.46 12.40
N GLN A 44 1.72 -8.86 11.90
CA GLN A 44 0.50 -9.04 12.69
C GLN A 44 -0.12 -10.41 12.44
N GLU A 45 -0.90 -10.90 13.41
CA GLU A 45 -1.83 -12.01 13.20
C GLU A 45 -2.95 -11.56 12.24
N PRO A 46 -3.52 -12.46 11.44
CA PRO A 46 -4.67 -12.13 10.59
C PRO A 46 -5.82 -11.48 11.36
N ALA A 47 -6.14 -11.98 12.55
CA ALA A 47 -7.22 -11.46 13.38
C ALA A 47 -7.02 -9.99 13.82
N ASP A 48 -5.78 -9.52 13.85
CA ASP A 48 -5.46 -8.12 14.20
C ASP A 48 -5.43 -7.21 12.96
N PHE A 49 -5.34 -7.81 11.77
CA PHE A 49 -5.26 -7.06 10.51
C PHE A 49 -6.63 -6.81 9.87
N PHE A 50 -7.52 -7.81 9.90
CA PHE A 50 -8.83 -7.68 9.27
C PHE A 50 -9.79 -6.91 10.16
N GLU A 51 -10.25 -5.75 9.66
CA GLU A 51 -11.12 -4.82 10.38
C GLU A 51 -12.48 -4.69 9.68
N SER A 52 -13.52 -4.38 10.48
CA SER A 52 -14.88 -4.14 9.96
C SER A 52 -14.91 -2.95 8.99
N ASN A 53 -15.81 -3.04 8.03
CA ASN A 53 -16.03 -2.07 6.93
C ASN A 53 -14.87 -1.96 5.93
N HIS A 54 -13.94 -2.91 5.92
CA HIS A 54 -12.96 -3.03 4.86
C HIS A 54 -13.34 -4.12 3.87
N PHE A 55 -12.92 -3.94 2.62
CA PHE A 55 -13.02 -4.94 1.56
C PHE A 55 -11.63 -5.35 1.10
N TYR A 56 -11.48 -6.63 0.82
CA TYR A 56 -10.19 -7.24 0.52
C TYR A 56 -10.27 -8.03 -0.78
N ASP A 57 -9.23 -7.89 -1.61
CA ASP A 57 -9.01 -8.73 -2.78
C ASP A 57 -7.69 -9.49 -2.59
N LEU A 58 -7.69 -10.80 -2.82
CA LEU A 58 -6.53 -11.67 -2.63
C LEU A 58 -5.87 -12.00 -3.96
N TYR A 59 -4.56 -11.81 -4.00
CA TYR A 59 -3.72 -12.12 -5.15
C TYR A 59 -2.49 -12.93 -4.73
N VAL A 60 -2.00 -13.77 -5.62
CA VAL A 60 -0.74 -14.49 -5.44
C VAL A 60 0.24 -14.16 -6.55
N TYR A 61 1.52 -14.19 -6.23
CA TYR A 61 2.61 -14.28 -7.20
C TYR A 61 3.10 -15.73 -7.18
N PRO A 62 2.79 -16.56 -8.22
CA PRO A 62 3.08 -17.99 -8.20
C PRO A 62 4.57 -18.34 -8.08
N GLU A 63 5.44 -17.48 -8.61
CA GLU A 63 6.89 -17.67 -8.60
C GLU A 63 7.57 -17.06 -7.36
N MET A 64 6.81 -16.68 -6.33
CA MET A 64 7.36 -16.05 -5.14
C MET A 64 8.21 -17.01 -4.32
N ASP A 65 9.48 -16.66 -4.10
CA ASP A 65 10.32 -17.28 -3.08
C ASP A 65 9.93 -16.72 -1.71
N ILE A 66 9.01 -17.40 -1.02
CA ILE A 66 8.44 -16.99 0.26
C ILE A 66 9.54 -16.73 1.30
N GLN A 67 10.55 -17.59 1.37
CA GLN A 67 11.62 -17.46 2.35
C GLN A 67 12.45 -16.19 2.12
N SER A 68 12.85 -15.94 0.89
CA SER A 68 13.60 -14.73 0.52
C SER A 68 12.81 -13.45 0.78
N VAL A 69 11.50 -13.44 0.44
CA VAL A 69 10.62 -12.28 0.67
C VAL A 69 10.43 -12.06 2.17
N LYS A 70 10.24 -13.12 2.96
CA LYS A 70 10.10 -13.03 4.42
C LYS A 70 11.36 -12.49 5.10
N GLU A 71 12.53 -12.93 4.66
CA GLU A 71 13.80 -12.40 5.18
C GLU A 71 13.95 -10.90 4.93
N LYS A 72 13.57 -10.43 3.73
CA LYS A 72 13.55 -8.99 3.42
C LYS A 72 12.50 -8.26 4.26
N ALA A 73 11.29 -8.81 4.39
CA ALA A 73 10.23 -8.22 5.20
C ALA A 73 10.67 -8.02 6.66
N CYS A 74 11.28 -9.04 7.25
CA CYS A 74 11.76 -8.97 8.64
C CYS A 74 12.86 -7.93 8.86
N LYS A 75 13.70 -7.63 7.88
CA LYS A 75 14.75 -6.60 8.00
C LYS A 75 14.21 -5.19 8.20
N HIS A 76 12.99 -4.94 7.78
CA HIS A 76 12.37 -3.61 7.84
C HIS A 76 11.36 -3.46 9.00
N LEU A 77 11.14 -4.51 9.81
CA LEU A 77 10.23 -4.42 10.97
C LEU A 77 10.64 -3.27 11.90
N GLY A 78 9.65 -2.47 12.29
CA GLY A 78 9.85 -1.30 13.14
C GLY A 78 10.27 -0.03 12.39
N ALA A 79 10.50 -0.09 11.06
CA ALA A 79 10.71 1.12 10.27
C ALA A 79 9.45 2.01 10.33
N PRO A 80 9.60 3.35 10.41
CA PRO A 80 8.44 4.23 10.50
C PRO A 80 7.62 4.26 9.20
N TYR A 81 6.37 4.72 9.31
CA TYR A 81 5.57 4.99 8.13
C TYR A 81 6.03 6.27 7.43
N ASN A 82 6.26 6.18 6.12
CA ASN A 82 6.62 7.34 5.31
C ASN A 82 5.37 8.14 4.90
N ALA A 83 4.86 8.95 5.81
CA ALA A 83 3.67 9.79 5.58
C ALA A 83 3.89 10.88 4.52
N SER A 84 5.13 11.20 4.17
CA SER A 84 5.41 12.16 3.12
C SER A 84 5.22 11.61 1.71
N PHE A 85 5.18 10.29 1.55
CA PHE A 85 5.18 9.58 0.27
C PHE A 85 6.38 9.90 -0.64
N TYR A 86 7.35 10.68 -0.19
CA TYR A 86 8.56 10.96 -0.97
C TYR A 86 9.38 9.67 -1.17
N PRO A 87 9.96 9.45 -2.37
CA PRO A 87 10.77 8.25 -2.65
C PRO A 87 11.96 8.08 -1.70
N ASP A 88 12.54 9.19 -1.27
CA ASP A 88 13.67 9.30 -0.35
C ASP A 88 13.27 9.64 1.09
N GLY A 89 11.97 9.52 1.40
CA GLY A 89 11.41 9.71 2.74
C GLY A 89 11.87 8.63 3.71
N HIS A 90 11.87 8.98 5.00
CA HIS A 90 12.26 8.03 6.04
C HIS A 90 11.15 6.99 6.28
N GLY A 91 11.49 5.70 6.17
CA GLY A 91 10.56 4.60 6.31
C GLY A 91 9.84 4.22 5.02
N PHE A 92 8.66 3.62 5.14
CA PHE A 92 7.91 3.07 4.02
C PHE A 92 6.42 3.42 4.09
N TYR A 93 5.81 3.79 2.97
CA TYR A 93 4.37 3.66 2.81
C TYR A 93 4.03 2.26 2.25
N CYS A 94 2.78 1.83 2.32
CA CYS A 94 2.38 0.43 2.12
C CYS A 94 2.88 -0.19 0.80
N SER A 95 2.67 0.44 -0.33
CA SER A 95 3.09 -0.09 -1.62
C SER A 95 4.61 0.06 -1.86
N GLN A 96 5.26 1.07 -1.27
CA GLN A 96 6.72 1.19 -1.29
C GLN A 96 7.37 0.01 -0.54
N TYR A 97 6.84 -0.37 0.61
CA TYR A 97 7.30 -1.54 1.35
C TYR A 97 7.13 -2.83 0.55
N MET A 98 5.98 -3.00 -0.13
CA MET A 98 5.77 -4.17 -1.00
C MET A 98 6.79 -4.22 -2.14
N ALA A 99 7.07 -3.09 -2.79
CA ALA A 99 8.05 -3.02 -3.88
C ALA A 99 9.49 -3.29 -3.40
N GLU A 100 9.82 -2.92 -2.17
CA GLU A 100 11.12 -3.18 -1.56
C GLU A 100 11.35 -4.68 -1.29
N ILE A 101 10.35 -5.36 -0.71
CA ILE A 101 10.50 -6.76 -0.34
C ILE A 101 10.26 -7.74 -1.50
N LEU A 102 9.46 -7.31 -2.49
CA LEU A 102 9.11 -8.09 -3.68
C LEU A 102 9.44 -7.27 -4.95
N PRO A 103 10.67 -7.35 -5.45
CA PRO A 103 11.18 -6.48 -6.51
C PRO A 103 10.69 -6.88 -7.92
N ILE A 104 9.38 -7.05 -8.07
CA ILE A 104 8.67 -7.28 -9.33
C ILE A 104 7.89 -6.04 -9.79
N PHE A 105 7.89 -4.98 -8.98
CA PHE A 105 7.14 -3.77 -9.21
C PHE A 105 8.05 -2.61 -9.60
N GLU A 106 7.70 -1.93 -10.68
CA GLU A 106 8.39 -0.72 -11.11
C GLU A 106 7.74 0.52 -10.49
N THR A 107 8.51 1.59 -10.34
CA THR A 107 7.98 2.89 -9.95
C THR A 107 7.32 3.59 -11.13
N ILE A 108 6.29 4.37 -10.84
CA ILE A 108 5.58 5.23 -11.80
C ILE A 108 5.56 6.68 -11.31
N PRO A 109 5.33 7.67 -12.19
CA PRO A 109 5.10 9.05 -11.74
C PRO A 109 3.88 9.14 -10.83
N MET A 110 4.07 9.69 -9.61
CA MET A 110 3.00 9.87 -8.63
C MET A 110 1.95 10.86 -9.12
N LYS A 111 0.68 10.57 -8.84
CA LYS A 111 -0.48 11.39 -9.15
C LYS A 111 -1.26 11.73 -7.88
N PHE A 112 -1.77 12.96 -7.82
CA PHE A 112 -2.53 13.50 -6.69
C PHE A 112 -3.83 14.17 -7.14
N GLY A 113 -4.23 13.95 -8.38
CA GLY A 113 -5.38 14.53 -9.04
C GLY A 113 -6.53 13.56 -9.25
N ASN A 114 -7.53 13.98 -10.03
CA ASN A 114 -8.73 13.20 -10.34
C ASN A 114 -9.23 13.39 -11.78
N GLY A 115 -8.43 13.79 -12.70
CA GLY A 115 -8.83 14.08 -14.07
C GLY A 115 -9.27 15.53 -14.28
N ASP A 116 -9.99 16.15 -13.33
CA ASP A 116 -10.41 17.55 -13.39
C ASP A 116 -9.36 18.48 -12.75
N GLN A 117 -8.67 18.00 -11.75
CA GLN A 117 -7.60 18.73 -11.05
C GLN A 117 -6.31 17.91 -11.09
N GLU A 118 -5.19 18.52 -11.38
CA GLU A 118 -3.86 17.90 -11.32
C GLU A 118 -3.46 17.51 -9.87
N ILE A 119 -3.85 18.37 -8.92
CA ILE A 119 -3.69 18.11 -7.48
C ILE A 119 -5.00 18.47 -6.80
N ARG A 120 -5.63 17.52 -6.12
CA ARG A 120 -6.86 17.74 -5.34
C ARG A 120 -6.60 18.59 -4.11
N ASP A 121 -7.64 19.28 -3.64
CA ASP A 121 -7.57 20.14 -2.45
C ASP A 121 -7.17 19.40 -1.19
N PHE A 122 -7.62 18.15 -1.02
CA PHE A 122 -7.17 17.26 0.07
C PHE A 122 -5.63 17.17 0.13
N TRP A 123 -4.97 16.90 -1.01
CA TRP A 123 -3.52 16.76 -1.05
C TRP A 123 -2.78 18.08 -0.88
N ARG A 124 -3.37 19.19 -1.36
CA ARG A 124 -2.83 20.55 -1.11
C ARG A 124 -2.77 20.84 0.38
N GLU A 125 -3.89 20.54 1.09
CA GLU A 125 -3.99 20.73 2.53
C GLU A 125 -3.05 19.79 3.28
N TYR A 126 -3.06 18.50 2.95
CA TYR A 126 -2.19 17.48 3.55
C TYR A 126 -0.71 17.89 3.50
N TYR A 127 -0.21 18.29 2.33
CA TYR A 127 1.19 18.70 2.20
C TYR A 127 1.48 20.08 2.77
N ARG A 128 0.49 20.96 2.83
CA ARG A 128 0.60 22.22 3.55
C ARG A 128 0.84 22.00 5.05
N GLU A 129 0.13 21.07 5.67
CA GLU A 129 0.31 20.70 7.06
C GLU A 129 1.66 20.05 7.33
N LEU A 130 2.17 19.25 6.40
CA LEU A 130 3.52 18.67 6.48
C LEU A 130 4.64 19.69 6.24
N GLY A 131 4.33 20.88 5.72
CA GLY A 131 5.33 21.88 5.34
C GLY A 131 6.18 21.46 4.14
N LEU A 132 5.65 20.61 3.27
CA LEU A 132 6.34 20.05 2.10
C LEU A 132 5.56 20.33 0.81
N PRO A 133 6.22 20.45 -0.36
CA PRO A 133 5.53 20.45 -1.63
C PRO A 133 4.93 19.07 -1.93
N VAL A 134 3.86 19.04 -2.75
CA VAL A 134 3.28 17.77 -3.23
C VAL A 134 4.31 17.07 -4.13
N PRO A 135 4.65 15.78 -3.91
CA PRO A 135 5.66 15.07 -4.72
C PRO A 135 5.11 14.61 -6.09
N LEU A 136 4.40 15.50 -6.77
CA LEU A 136 3.82 15.26 -8.09
C LEU A 136 4.91 14.85 -9.08
N ASN A 137 4.63 13.80 -9.84
CA ASN A 137 5.53 13.20 -10.83
C ASN A 137 6.86 12.63 -10.29
N LYS A 138 7.08 12.60 -8.98
CA LYS A 138 8.19 11.82 -8.43
C LYS A 138 7.94 10.32 -8.63
N ALA A 139 9.00 9.54 -8.75
CA ALA A 139 8.92 8.09 -8.88
C ALA A 139 8.36 7.47 -7.60
N GLY A 140 7.32 6.65 -7.71
CA GLY A 140 6.70 5.99 -6.57
C GLY A 140 5.83 4.83 -6.97
N THR A 141 5.09 4.27 -6.02
CA THR A 141 4.17 3.16 -6.23
C THR A 141 2.83 3.48 -5.58
N ASN A 142 1.79 2.75 -5.96
CA ASN A 142 0.50 2.75 -5.27
C ASN A 142 -0.15 1.36 -5.36
N PRO A 143 -1.08 1.00 -4.46
CA PRO A 143 -1.69 -0.32 -4.44
C PRO A 143 -2.40 -0.69 -5.75
N SER A 144 -3.10 0.25 -6.37
CA SER A 144 -3.82 0.00 -7.63
C SER A 144 -2.90 -0.28 -8.81
N GLN A 145 -1.70 0.31 -8.81
CA GLN A 145 -0.67 0.00 -9.79
C GLN A 145 -0.05 -1.39 -9.54
N LEU A 146 0.21 -1.74 -8.28
CA LEU A 146 0.78 -3.06 -7.97
C LEU A 146 -0.16 -4.19 -8.38
N VAL A 147 -1.45 -4.08 -8.10
CA VAL A 147 -2.44 -5.11 -8.46
C VAL A 147 -2.59 -5.31 -9.96
N ALA A 148 -2.26 -4.31 -10.76
CA ALA A 148 -2.28 -4.39 -12.22
C ALA A 148 -1.08 -5.15 -12.82
N SER A 149 -0.13 -5.60 -12.01
CA SER A 149 1.00 -6.42 -12.47
C SER A 149 0.51 -7.71 -13.11
N PRO A 150 0.96 -8.05 -14.33
CA PRO A 150 0.61 -9.30 -15.00
C PRO A 150 1.20 -10.55 -14.31
N LEU A 151 2.08 -10.36 -13.34
CA LEU A 151 2.70 -11.44 -12.56
C LEU A 151 1.81 -11.88 -11.39
N LEU A 152 0.78 -11.10 -11.05
CA LEU A 152 -0.16 -11.42 -9.98
C LEU A 152 -1.40 -12.12 -10.52
N GLU A 153 -1.76 -13.22 -9.89
CA GLU A 153 -3.00 -13.94 -10.15
C GLU A 153 -4.05 -13.62 -9.09
N CYS A 154 -5.22 -13.17 -9.52
CA CYS A 154 -6.36 -12.99 -8.63
C CYS A 154 -6.85 -14.36 -8.11
N LYS A 155 -7.00 -14.48 -6.80
CA LYS A 155 -7.58 -15.67 -6.16
C LYS A 155 -9.01 -15.42 -5.70
N GLU A 156 -9.25 -14.30 -5.06
CA GLU A 156 -10.56 -13.98 -4.50
C GLU A 156 -10.79 -12.48 -4.48
N ARG A 157 -12.04 -12.05 -4.60
CA ARG A 157 -12.41 -10.62 -4.62
C ARG A 157 -13.61 -10.34 -3.73
N ASN A 158 -13.68 -9.08 -3.28
CA ASN A 158 -14.80 -8.55 -2.48
C ASN A 158 -15.04 -9.33 -1.18
N LEU A 159 -13.97 -9.87 -0.59
CA LEU A 159 -14.04 -10.43 0.74
C LEU A 159 -14.28 -9.31 1.75
N HIS A 160 -15.07 -9.60 2.75
CA HIS A 160 -15.31 -8.75 3.90
C HIS A 160 -14.64 -9.35 5.14
N ASP A 161 -14.43 -8.56 6.19
CA ASP A 161 -13.84 -9.02 7.46
C ASP A 161 -14.52 -10.27 8.03
N SER A 162 -15.83 -10.45 7.81
CA SER A 162 -16.60 -11.63 8.25
C SER A 162 -16.26 -12.92 7.51
N ASP A 163 -15.47 -12.87 6.45
CA ASP A 163 -15.10 -14.03 5.63
C ASP A 163 -13.77 -14.68 6.10
N PHE A 164 -13.14 -14.11 7.16
CA PHE A 164 -11.84 -14.55 7.71
C PHE A 164 -11.93 -15.16 9.10
#